data_e182c803edfeff87ecab178952c3f927
#
_entry.id   e182c803edfeff87ecab178952c3f927
#
_cell.length_a   1.000
_cell.length_b   1.000
_cell.length_c   1.000
_cell.angle_alpha   90.00
_cell.angle_beta   90.00
_cell.angle_gamma   90.00
#
_symmetry.space_group_name_H-M   'P 1'
#
loop_
_entity.id
_entity.type
_entity.pdbx_description
1 polymer ?
#
loop_
_entity_poly.entity_id
_entity_poly.type
_entity_poly.pdbx_seq_one_letter_code
_entity_poly.pdbx_strand_id
1 'polypeptide(L)'
;PRDIAVSAYFQWKFRTDRQKRALHSSFFEGRDLSVFDFAMHPQGSLIKNIDRMNSWHHARDRLGDILVVRYEDLRAEPEKWLARVADFSGYPGSREEIAEAVEFASLENMKKMERDGSFGEKSRRFSSGAQESSDAYKVRRGKIGGYRDYFTDEEATEIDALVNTTLEPGYGYTNKPAADAGTTGQAPDPAPQS
;
A
#
# COMPACT_ATOMS: atom_id res chain seq x y z
N PRO A 1 3.47 5.82 -2.13
CA PRO A 1 4.20 5.84 -0.85
C PRO A 1 3.60 6.78 0.20
N ARG A 2 2.98 7.88 -0.19
CA ARG A 2 2.44 8.91 0.72
C ARG A 2 1.30 8.38 1.59
N ASP A 3 0.29 7.76 1.01
CA ASP A 3 -0.84 7.17 1.76
C ASP A 3 -0.40 6.02 2.67
N ILE A 4 0.63 5.27 2.26
CA ILE A 4 1.22 4.20 3.09
C ILE A 4 1.86 4.80 4.36
N ALA A 5 2.51 5.97 4.27
CA ALA A 5 3.12 6.61 5.43
C ALA A 5 2.08 6.92 6.52
N VAL A 6 0.94 7.49 6.14
CA VAL A 6 -0.18 7.76 7.04
C VAL A 6 -0.75 6.45 7.60
N SER A 7 -0.94 5.44 6.75
CA SER A 7 -1.46 4.14 7.18
C SER A 7 -0.54 3.47 8.20
N ALA A 8 0.77 3.56 8.02
CA ALA A 8 1.76 3.00 8.93
C ALA A 8 1.78 3.72 10.28
N TYR A 9 1.60 5.05 10.30
CA TYR A 9 1.47 5.80 11.54
C TYR A 9 0.30 5.28 12.40
N PHE A 10 -0.89 5.16 11.79
CA PHE A 10 -2.06 4.67 12.51
C PHE A 10 -1.92 3.21 12.94
N GLN A 11 -1.25 2.39 12.14
CA GLN A 11 -0.91 1.04 12.56
C GLN A 11 0.01 1.02 13.77
N TRP A 12 1.05 1.86 13.76
CA TRP A 12 1.96 1.99 14.88
C TRP A 12 1.24 2.52 16.12
N LYS A 13 0.44 3.58 15.98
CA LYS A 13 -0.22 4.26 17.10
C LYS A 13 -1.27 3.39 17.80
N PHE A 14 -2.09 2.67 17.04
CA PHE A 14 -3.28 1.99 17.57
C PHE A 14 -3.22 0.46 17.54
N ARG A 15 -2.45 -0.15 16.64
CA ARG A 15 -2.54 -1.59 16.38
C ARG A 15 -1.27 -2.38 16.64
N THR A 16 -0.15 -1.69 16.84
CA THR A 16 1.09 -2.38 17.17
C THR A 16 1.15 -2.61 18.67
N ASP A 17 1.31 -3.87 19.07
CA ASP A 17 1.50 -4.27 20.45
C ASP A 17 2.69 -3.52 21.07
N ARG A 18 2.57 -3.13 22.35
CA ARG A 18 3.59 -2.37 23.07
C ARG A 18 4.95 -3.08 23.06
N GLN A 19 4.96 -4.41 23.20
CA GLN A 19 6.21 -5.19 23.14
C GLN A 19 6.82 -5.17 21.74
N LYS A 20 6.00 -5.26 20.69
CA LYS A 20 6.47 -5.16 19.31
C LYS A 20 6.92 -3.74 18.95
N ARG A 21 6.30 -2.72 19.55
CA ARG A 21 6.78 -1.33 19.41
C ARG A 21 8.16 -1.16 19.97
N ALA A 22 8.43 -1.70 21.15
CA ALA A 22 9.75 -1.65 21.78
C ALA A 22 10.83 -2.35 20.94
N LEU A 23 10.49 -3.49 20.32
CA LEU A 23 11.45 -4.25 19.51
C LEU A 23 11.73 -3.65 18.13
N HIS A 24 10.71 -3.07 17.49
CA HIS A 24 10.82 -2.60 16.11
C HIS A 24 10.85 -1.09 15.94
N SER A 25 10.56 -0.34 16.98
CA SER A 25 10.38 1.11 16.94
C SER A 25 10.80 1.78 18.24
N SER A 26 11.86 1.29 18.89
CA SER A 26 12.40 1.89 20.13
C SER A 26 12.68 3.39 20.00
N PHE A 27 12.95 3.87 18.78
CA PHE A 27 13.11 5.30 18.47
C PHE A 27 11.85 6.13 18.71
N PHE A 28 10.67 5.52 18.72
CA PHE A 28 9.38 6.21 18.86
C PHE A 28 8.74 5.96 20.24
N GLU A 29 9.35 5.12 21.08
CA GLU A 29 8.78 4.76 22.36
C GLU A 29 8.70 5.98 23.29
N GLY A 30 7.51 6.22 23.85
CA GLY A 30 7.27 7.34 24.74
C GLY A 30 7.18 8.71 24.09
N ARG A 31 7.23 8.80 22.76
CA ARG A 31 7.08 10.05 22.02
C ARG A 31 5.65 10.21 21.49
N ASP A 32 5.08 11.36 21.68
CA ASP A 32 3.85 11.78 20.99
C ASP A 32 4.24 12.49 19.70
N LEU A 33 4.31 11.74 18.62
CA LEU A 33 4.71 12.24 17.29
C LEU A 33 3.48 12.63 16.49
N SER A 34 3.60 13.71 15.74
CA SER A 34 2.65 14.00 14.66
C SER A 34 2.76 12.95 13.55
N VAL A 35 1.76 12.90 12.66
CA VAL A 35 1.81 12.03 11.47
C VAL A 35 3.00 12.41 10.59
N PHE A 36 3.28 13.71 10.48
CA PHE A 36 4.38 14.25 9.69
C PHE A 36 5.74 13.85 10.27
N ASP A 37 5.97 14.09 11.57
CA ASP A 37 7.23 13.72 12.23
C ASP A 37 7.52 12.22 12.09
N PHE A 38 6.49 11.39 12.24
CA PHE A 38 6.61 9.95 12.06
C PHE A 38 6.95 9.58 10.61
N ALA A 39 6.30 10.21 9.64
CA ALA A 39 6.54 9.94 8.22
C ALA A 39 7.97 10.32 7.79
N MET A 40 8.41 11.50 8.20
CA MET A 40 9.69 12.12 7.81
C MET A 40 10.89 11.62 8.62
N HIS A 41 10.65 10.91 9.73
CA HIS A 41 11.76 10.37 10.52
C HIS A 41 12.59 9.36 9.71
N PRO A 42 13.92 9.33 9.80
CA PRO A 42 14.78 8.38 9.07
C PRO A 42 14.41 6.91 9.28
N GLN A 43 13.88 6.57 10.46
CA GLN A 43 13.32 5.26 10.77
C GLN A 43 11.80 5.19 10.52
N GLY A 44 11.23 6.23 9.96
CA GLY A 44 9.82 6.35 9.69
C GLY A 44 9.37 5.57 8.46
N SER A 45 8.08 5.54 8.27
CA SER A 45 7.46 4.70 7.25
C SER A 45 7.71 5.17 5.83
N LEU A 46 7.74 6.48 5.57
CA LEU A 46 7.90 7.02 4.21
C LEU A 46 9.27 6.66 3.66
N ILE A 47 10.33 6.99 4.40
CA ILE A 47 11.72 6.74 3.98
C ILE A 47 11.96 5.24 3.79
N LYS A 48 11.56 4.41 4.75
CA LYS A 48 11.69 2.95 4.63
C LYS A 48 10.92 2.36 3.44
N ASN A 49 9.77 2.92 3.11
CA ASN A 49 9.03 2.47 1.93
C ASN A 49 9.71 2.88 0.64
N ILE A 50 10.25 4.09 0.56
CA ILE A 50 11.04 4.56 -0.58
C ILE A 50 12.28 3.66 -0.75
N ASP A 51 13.04 3.41 0.31
CA ASP A 51 14.23 2.56 0.28
C ASP A 51 13.90 1.15 -0.22
N ARG A 52 12.78 0.59 0.25
CA ARG A 52 12.31 -0.73 -0.22
C ARG A 52 11.94 -0.70 -1.70
N MET A 53 11.22 0.30 -2.15
CA MET A 53 10.85 0.45 -3.55
C MET A 53 12.11 0.61 -4.42
N ASN A 54 13.05 1.45 -4.01
CA ASN A 54 14.32 1.64 -4.71
C ASN A 54 15.14 0.34 -4.75
N SER A 55 15.16 -0.42 -3.65
CA SER A 55 15.83 -1.73 -3.62
C SER A 55 15.25 -2.71 -4.64
N TRP A 56 13.91 -2.75 -4.78
CA TRP A 56 13.25 -3.56 -5.81
C TRP A 56 13.55 -3.03 -7.22
N HIS A 57 13.59 -1.71 -7.40
CA HIS A 57 13.95 -1.09 -8.67
C HIS A 57 15.35 -1.53 -9.12
N HIS A 58 16.35 -1.42 -8.24
CA HIS A 58 17.74 -1.78 -8.53
C HIS A 58 17.95 -3.30 -8.68
N ALA A 59 17.09 -4.11 -8.08
CA ALA A 59 17.18 -5.55 -8.19
C ALA A 59 16.46 -6.12 -9.44
N ARG A 60 15.72 -5.30 -10.17
CA ARG A 60 14.83 -5.70 -11.26
C ARG A 60 15.52 -6.61 -12.28
N ASP A 61 16.68 -6.22 -12.78
CA ASP A 61 17.40 -6.97 -13.81
C ASP A 61 17.89 -8.35 -13.35
N ARG A 62 17.95 -8.56 -12.03
CA ARG A 62 18.42 -9.83 -11.43
C ARG A 62 17.30 -10.75 -10.98
N LEU A 63 16.08 -10.24 -10.91
CA LEU A 63 14.95 -10.97 -10.34
C LEU A 63 14.07 -11.64 -11.39
N GLY A 64 14.36 -11.47 -12.68
CA GLY A 64 13.49 -11.97 -13.75
C GLY A 64 12.19 -11.19 -13.82
N ASP A 65 11.06 -11.88 -13.93
CA ASP A 65 9.76 -11.23 -14.10
C ASP A 65 9.30 -10.55 -12.82
N ILE A 66 8.89 -9.29 -12.94
CA ILE A 66 8.31 -8.49 -11.88
C ILE A 66 7.01 -7.85 -12.35
N LEU A 67 5.92 -8.07 -11.65
CA LEU A 67 4.67 -7.37 -11.86
C LEU A 67 4.52 -6.27 -10.81
N VAL A 68 4.53 -5.02 -11.24
CA VAL A 68 4.23 -3.87 -10.38
C VAL A 68 2.75 -3.58 -10.45
N VAL A 69 2.07 -3.66 -9.30
CA VAL A 69 0.65 -3.34 -9.17
C VAL A 69 0.52 -2.11 -8.28
N ARG A 70 0.02 -1.01 -8.84
CA ARG A 70 -0.26 0.19 -8.06
C ARG A 70 -1.64 0.09 -7.42
N TYR A 71 -1.76 0.62 -6.22
CA TYR A 71 -3.03 0.63 -5.51
C TYR A 71 -4.12 1.38 -6.28
N GLU A 72 -3.75 2.49 -6.90
CA GLU A 72 -4.63 3.31 -7.72
C GLU A 72 -5.20 2.54 -8.91
N ASP A 73 -4.34 1.79 -9.59
CA ASP A 73 -4.72 0.98 -10.76
C ASP A 73 -5.62 -0.18 -10.33
N LEU A 74 -5.26 -0.87 -9.25
CA LEU A 74 -6.09 -1.94 -8.68
C LEU A 74 -7.47 -1.43 -8.23
N ARG A 75 -7.54 -0.20 -7.74
CA ARG A 75 -8.82 0.42 -7.34
C ARG A 75 -9.66 0.87 -8.52
N ALA A 76 -9.03 1.31 -9.59
CA ALA A 76 -9.72 1.78 -10.79
C ALA A 76 -10.29 0.61 -11.62
N GLU A 77 -9.50 -0.47 -11.78
CA GLU A 77 -9.83 -1.63 -12.62
C GLU A 77 -9.53 -2.95 -11.88
N PRO A 78 -10.26 -3.26 -10.79
CA PRO A 78 -9.89 -4.36 -9.91
C PRO A 78 -9.91 -5.74 -10.59
N GLU A 79 -10.91 -6.03 -11.42
CA GLU A 79 -10.99 -7.31 -12.14
C GLU A 79 -9.80 -7.50 -13.09
N LYS A 80 -9.49 -6.47 -13.88
CA LYS A 80 -8.36 -6.49 -14.81
C LYS A 80 -7.03 -6.74 -14.10
N TRP A 81 -6.78 -6.03 -13.00
CA TRP A 81 -5.53 -6.17 -12.29
C TRP A 81 -5.45 -7.48 -11.51
N LEU A 82 -6.57 -7.97 -10.95
CA LEU A 82 -6.58 -9.26 -10.30
C LEU A 82 -6.33 -10.40 -11.30
N ALA A 83 -6.93 -10.34 -12.49
CA ALA A 83 -6.65 -11.30 -13.55
C ALA A 83 -5.16 -11.30 -13.93
N ARG A 84 -4.54 -10.12 -14.11
CA ARG A 84 -3.09 -10.03 -14.39
C ARG A 84 -2.23 -10.60 -13.28
N VAL A 85 -2.60 -10.41 -12.01
CA VAL A 85 -1.89 -10.99 -10.87
C VAL A 85 -2.03 -12.51 -10.87
N ALA A 86 -3.22 -13.03 -11.16
CA ALA A 86 -3.50 -14.46 -11.25
C ALA A 86 -2.68 -15.11 -12.36
N ASP A 87 -2.67 -14.53 -13.56
CA ASP A 87 -1.88 -14.99 -14.71
C ASP A 87 -0.38 -14.96 -14.38
N PHE A 88 0.12 -13.87 -13.83
CA PHE A 88 1.52 -13.73 -13.43
C PHE A 88 1.95 -14.76 -12.39
N SER A 89 1.04 -15.14 -11.49
CA SER A 89 1.28 -16.15 -10.46
C SER A 89 1.15 -17.60 -10.97
N GLY A 90 0.78 -17.80 -12.23
CA GLY A 90 0.55 -19.11 -12.84
C GLY A 90 -0.76 -19.80 -12.41
N TYR A 91 -1.68 -19.04 -11.85
CA TYR A 91 -3.01 -19.52 -11.43
C TYR A 91 -4.12 -18.67 -12.06
N PRO A 92 -4.30 -18.73 -13.39
CA PRO A 92 -5.33 -17.98 -14.07
C PRO A 92 -6.71 -18.40 -13.55
N GLY A 93 -7.53 -17.42 -13.20
CA GLY A 93 -8.92 -17.64 -12.82
C GLY A 93 -9.87 -17.39 -13.98
N SER A 94 -11.04 -18.03 -13.96
CA SER A 94 -12.14 -17.66 -14.86
C SER A 94 -12.62 -16.25 -14.58
N ARG A 95 -13.36 -15.66 -15.52
CA ARG A 95 -13.93 -14.33 -15.35
C ARG A 95 -14.86 -14.27 -14.13
N GLU A 96 -15.63 -15.32 -13.92
CA GLU A 96 -16.58 -15.45 -12.81
C GLU A 96 -15.83 -15.49 -11.47
N GLU A 97 -14.77 -16.29 -11.35
CA GLU A 97 -13.97 -16.39 -10.12
C GLU A 97 -13.28 -15.05 -9.80
N ILE A 98 -12.77 -14.35 -10.81
CA ILE A 98 -12.19 -13.02 -10.63
C ILE A 98 -13.24 -12.01 -10.13
N ALA A 99 -14.44 -12.01 -10.72
CA ALA A 99 -15.52 -11.10 -10.33
C ALA A 99 -15.97 -11.38 -8.88
N GLU A 100 -16.17 -12.65 -8.51
CA GLU A 100 -16.52 -13.04 -7.14
C GLU A 100 -15.45 -12.62 -6.13
N ALA A 101 -14.17 -12.80 -6.46
CA ALA A 101 -13.07 -12.40 -5.60
C ALA A 101 -13.01 -10.88 -5.41
N VAL A 102 -13.26 -10.10 -6.45
CA VAL A 102 -13.33 -8.63 -6.39
C VAL A 102 -14.49 -8.16 -5.53
N GLU A 103 -15.67 -8.75 -5.70
CA GLU A 103 -16.84 -8.44 -4.88
C GLU A 103 -16.58 -8.77 -3.41
N PHE A 104 -16.04 -9.96 -3.13
CA PHE A 104 -15.66 -10.37 -1.77
C PHE A 104 -14.68 -9.40 -1.13
N ALA A 105 -13.66 -8.96 -1.87
CA ALA A 105 -12.63 -8.02 -1.40
C ALA A 105 -13.04 -6.54 -1.51
N SER A 106 -14.30 -6.24 -1.83
CA SER A 106 -14.77 -4.85 -1.91
C SER A 106 -14.56 -4.11 -0.59
N LEU A 107 -14.30 -2.80 -0.67
CA LEU A 107 -14.07 -1.98 0.53
C LEU A 107 -15.23 -2.04 1.53
N GLU A 108 -16.45 -2.11 1.02
CA GLU A 108 -17.67 -2.19 1.81
C GLU A 108 -17.74 -3.53 2.55
N ASN A 109 -17.53 -4.63 1.84
CA ASN A 109 -17.55 -5.97 2.42
C ASN A 109 -16.41 -6.15 3.43
N MET A 110 -15.20 -5.67 3.12
CA MET A 110 -14.07 -5.70 4.04
C MET A 110 -14.34 -4.92 5.33
N LYS A 111 -14.97 -3.74 5.25
CA LYS A 111 -15.40 -2.98 6.43
C LYS A 111 -16.45 -3.71 7.24
N LYS A 112 -17.40 -4.36 6.57
CA LYS A 112 -18.42 -5.19 7.23
C LYS A 112 -17.76 -6.34 7.97
N MET A 113 -16.91 -7.10 7.29
CA MET A 113 -16.20 -8.25 7.87
C MET A 113 -15.31 -7.84 9.06
N GLU A 114 -14.66 -6.66 9.02
CA GLU A 114 -13.87 -6.15 10.13
C GLU A 114 -14.77 -5.82 11.34
N ARG A 115 -15.91 -5.18 11.13
CA ARG A 115 -16.87 -4.85 12.19
C ARG A 115 -17.50 -6.11 12.82
N ASP A 116 -17.87 -7.06 11.98
CA ASP A 116 -18.57 -8.28 12.40
C ASP A 116 -17.59 -9.33 12.97
N GLY A 117 -16.28 -9.06 12.95
CA GLY A 117 -15.26 -10.01 13.39
C GLY A 117 -15.15 -11.28 12.53
N SER A 118 -15.70 -11.24 11.31
CA SER A 118 -15.77 -12.39 10.40
C SER A 118 -14.42 -12.92 9.93
N PHE A 119 -13.33 -12.16 10.15
CA PHE A 119 -11.98 -12.63 9.89
C PHE A 119 -11.48 -13.68 10.89
N GLY A 120 -12.29 -14.04 11.90
CA GLY A 120 -12.03 -15.07 12.89
C GLY A 120 -10.99 -14.69 13.96
N GLU A 121 -11.04 -15.35 15.10
CA GLU A 121 -10.14 -15.12 16.25
C GLU A 121 -8.65 -15.30 15.89
N LYS A 122 -8.33 -16.12 14.90
CA LYS A 122 -6.96 -16.34 14.42
C LYS A 122 -6.41 -15.15 13.65
N SER A 123 -7.26 -14.26 13.18
CA SER A 123 -6.87 -13.08 12.41
C SER A 123 -6.79 -11.82 13.27
N ARG A 124 -6.03 -11.88 14.38
CA ARG A 124 -5.72 -10.71 15.24
C ARG A 124 -5.28 -9.45 14.46
N ARG A 125 -4.91 -9.63 13.20
CA ARG A 125 -4.53 -8.51 12.30
C ARG A 125 -5.73 -7.66 11.89
N PHE A 126 -6.95 -8.17 11.98
CA PHE A 126 -8.20 -7.49 11.61
C PHE A 126 -9.18 -7.36 12.77
N SER A 127 -8.89 -7.97 13.94
CA SER A 127 -9.70 -7.75 15.14
C SER A 127 -9.24 -6.44 15.78
N SER A 128 -9.90 -5.36 15.45
CA SER A 128 -9.94 -4.19 16.30
C SER A 128 -10.89 -4.52 17.44
N GLY A 129 -10.38 -4.77 18.64
CA GLY A 129 -11.22 -4.68 19.83
C GLY A 129 -11.98 -3.36 19.78
N ALA A 130 -13.18 -3.28 20.32
CA ALA A 130 -14.03 -2.09 20.32
C ALA A 130 -13.19 -0.83 20.56
N GLN A 131 -12.89 -0.09 19.50
CA GLN A 131 -12.00 1.06 19.56
C GLN A 131 -12.83 2.32 19.34
N GLU A 132 -12.57 3.29 20.17
CA GLU A 132 -13.30 4.57 20.21
C GLU A 132 -13.06 5.46 18.96
N SER A 133 -12.11 5.11 18.09
CA SER A 133 -11.75 5.93 16.92
C SER A 133 -11.85 5.15 15.60
N SER A 134 -12.45 5.78 14.60
CA SER A 134 -12.50 5.26 13.21
C SER A 134 -11.11 5.01 12.61
N ASP A 135 -10.09 5.71 13.08
CA ASP A 135 -8.71 5.60 12.61
C ASP A 135 -7.98 4.35 13.15
N ALA A 136 -8.59 3.68 14.12
CA ALA A 136 -8.07 2.43 14.68
C ALA A 136 -8.37 1.21 13.80
N TYR A 137 -9.37 1.29 12.92
CA TYR A 137 -9.68 0.21 11.98
C TYR A 137 -8.61 0.08 10.89
N LYS A 138 -8.35 -1.16 10.47
CA LYS A 138 -7.40 -1.42 9.37
C LYS A 138 -7.98 -1.01 8.03
N VAL A 139 -9.25 -1.33 7.79
CA VAL A 139 -10.01 -0.92 6.61
C VAL A 139 -10.61 0.46 6.86
N ARG A 140 -9.81 1.51 6.70
CA ARG A 140 -10.24 2.89 6.97
C ARG A 140 -11.03 3.48 5.80
N ARG A 141 -10.43 4.41 5.09
CA ARG A 141 -11.11 5.21 4.07
C ARG A 141 -10.97 4.65 2.66
N GLY A 142 -9.86 3.95 2.36
CA GLY A 142 -9.53 3.51 1.00
C GLY A 142 -9.40 4.68 0.00
N LYS A 143 -9.16 5.90 0.50
CA LYS A 143 -9.07 7.12 -0.30
C LYS A 143 -7.67 7.21 -0.90
N ILE A 144 -7.60 7.38 -2.21
CA ILE A 144 -6.36 7.68 -2.93
C ILE A 144 -6.03 9.16 -2.70
N GLY A 145 -4.78 9.46 -2.36
CA GLY A 145 -4.34 10.82 -2.03
C GLY A 145 -4.87 11.31 -0.67
N GLY A 146 -5.38 10.40 0.16
CA GLY A 146 -5.93 10.72 1.49
C GLY A 146 -4.90 11.24 2.48
N TYR A 147 -3.59 11.13 2.19
CA TYR A 147 -2.52 11.69 3.00
C TYR A 147 -2.67 13.21 3.18
N ARG A 148 -3.22 13.92 2.20
CA ARG A 148 -3.45 15.38 2.27
C ARG A 148 -4.44 15.80 3.36
N ASP A 149 -5.26 14.90 3.85
CA ASP A 149 -6.19 15.18 4.95
C ASP A 149 -5.48 15.25 6.33
N TYR A 150 -4.20 14.87 6.38
CA TYR A 150 -3.41 14.74 7.61
C TYR A 150 -2.19 15.66 7.67
N PHE A 151 -1.92 16.39 6.61
CA PHE A 151 -0.76 17.28 6.50
C PHE A 151 -1.22 18.69 6.12
N THR A 152 -0.48 19.69 6.59
CA THR A 152 -0.60 21.05 6.05
C THR A 152 -0.12 21.10 4.61
N ASP A 153 -0.39 22.20 3.91
CA ASP A 153 0.09 22.36 2.52
C ASP A 153 1.62 22.39 2.44
N GLU A 154 2.28 22.98 3.44
CA GLU A 154 3.74 23.02 3.56
C GLU A 154 4.30 21.61 3.79
N GLU A 155 3.74 20.86 4.74
CA GLU A 155 4.13 19.47 5.04
C GLU A 155 3.91 18.56 3.82
N ALA A 156 2.77 18.71 3.13
CA ALA A 156 2.48 17.95 1.91
C ALA A 156 3.50 18.27 0.79
N THR A 157 3.89 19.54 0.68
CA THR A 157 4.91 19.98 -0.30
C THR A 157 6.28 19.36 0.01
N GLU A 158 6.67 19.32 1.29
CA GLU A 158 7.93 18.71 1.72
C GLU A 158 7.95 17.20 1.46
N ILE A 159 6.84 16.51 1.76
CA ILE A 159 6.66 15.08 1.44
C ILE A 159 6.75 14.85 -0.07
N ASP A 160 6.08 15.69 -0.87
CA ASP A 160 6.10 15.60 -2.33
C ASP A 160 7.51 15.82 -2.87
N ALA A 161 8.26 16.79 -2.35
CA ALA A 161 9.65 17.05 -2.70
C ALA A 161 10.55 15.85 -2.36
N LEU A 162 10.42 15.29 -1.17
CA LEU A 162 11.19 14.11 -0.76
C LEU A 162 10.92 12.92 -1.70
N VAL A 163 9.66 12.60 -2.00
CA VAL A 163 9.33 11.50 -2.92
C VAL A 163 9.89 11.76 -4.31
N ASN A 164 9.73 12.99 -4.84
CA ASN A 164 10.23 13.34 -6.16
C ASN A 164 11.76 13.29 -6.28
N THR A 165 12.48 13.57 -5.22
CA THR A 165 13.95 13.57 -5.24
C THR A 165 14.55 12.19 -4.98
N THR A 166 13.94 11.38 -4.13
CA THR A 166 14.56 10.15 -3.62
C THR A 166 13.99 8.86 -4.20
N LEU A 167 12.71 8.84 -4.64
CA LEU A 167 12.13 7.65 -5.24
C LEU A 167 12.62 7.48 -6.68
N GLU A 168 13.02 6.26 -7.03
CA GLU A 168 13.36 5.89 -8.40
C GLU A 168 12.14 5.99 -9.32
N PRO A 169 12.34 6.38 -10.59
CA PRO A 169 11.26 6.46 -11.58
C PRO A 169 10.71 5.07 -11.92
N GLY A 170 9.54 5.04 -12.54
CA GLY A 170 8.91 3.80 -13.00
C GLY A 170 7.77 3.29 -12.12
N TYR A 171 7.58 3.88 -10.94
CA TYR A 171 6.43 3.57 -10.08
C TYR A 171 5.23 4.52 -10.30
N GLY A 172 5.39 5.57 -11.11
CA GLY A 172 4.32 6.54 -11.38
C GLY A 172 4.00 7.48 -10.21
N TYR A 173 4.92 7.63 -9.23
CA TYR A 173 4.75 8.51 -8.07
C TYR A 173 5.68 9.71 -8.06
N THR A 174 6.55 9.82 -9.06
CA THR A 174 7.48 10.94 -9.24
C THR A 174 7.23 11.64 -10.56
N ASN A 175 7.65 12.91 -10.65
CA ASN A 175 7.64 13.66 -11.90
C ASN A 175 8.89 13.37 -12.77
N LYS A 176 9.79 12.49 -12.30
CA LYS A 176 10.95 12.07 -13.08
C LYS A 176 10.49 11.21 -14.25
N PRO A 177 11.00 11.44 -15.48
CA PRO A 177 10.75 10.51 -16.58
C PRO A 177 11.30 9.14 -16.18
N ALA A 178 10.56 8.07 -16.51
CA ALA A 178 11.11 6.72 -16.42
C ALA A 178 12.36 6.73 -17.31
N ALA A 179 13.52 6.35 -16.78
CA ALA A 179 14.64 6.00 -17.63
C ALA A 179 14.15 4.90 -18.55
N ASP A 180 14.44 4.98 -19.85
CA ASP A 180 14.02 3.99 -20.84
C ASP A 180 14.30 2.60 -20.30
N ALA A 181 13.28 2.01 -19.70
CA ALA A 181 13.27 0.60 -19.39
C ALA A 181 13.18 -0.08 -20.76
N GLY A 182 14.34 -0.53 -21.24
CA GLY A 182 14.41 -1.32 -22.46
C GLY A 182 13.25 -2.30 -22.44
N THR A 183 12.52 -2.29 -23.51
CA THR A 183 11.30 -3.04 -23.80
C THR A 183 11.43 -4.48 -23.32
N THR A 184 11.01 -4.78 -22.10
CA THR A 184 10.88 -6.13 -21.60
C THR A 184 9.46 -6.33 -21.12
N GLY A 185 8.67 -6.99 -21.97
CA GLY A 185 7.49 -7.71 -21.55
C GLY A 185 6.22 -6.92 -21.32
N GLN A 186 5.79 -6.12 -22.30
CA GLN A 186 4.37 -5.93 -22.48
C GLN A 186 3.85 -7.26 -23.03
N ALA A 187 3.27 -8.08 -22.16
CA ALA A 187 2.56 -9.26 -22.62
C ALA A 187 1.53 -8.81 -23.67
N PRO A 188 1.45 -9.46 -24.85
CA PRO A 188 0.47 -9.10 -25.86
C PRO A 188 -0.94 -9.16 -25.28
N ASP A 189 -1.77 -8.18 -25.61
CA ASP A 189 -3.19 -8.21 -25.30
C ASP A 189 -3.77 -9.55 -25.78
N PRO A 190 -4.54 -10.27 -24.97
CA PRO A 190 -5.18 -11.50 -25.41
C PRO A 190 -6.09 -11.18 -26.59
N ALA A 191 -5.89 -11.91 -27.70
CA ALA A 191 -6.72 -11.80 -28.87
C ALA A 191 -8.20 -12.05 -28.51
N PRO A 192 -9.16 -11.32 -29.15
CA PRO A 192 -10.58 -11.54 -28.90
C PRO A 192 -10.92 -12.98 -29.31
N GLN A 193 -11.42 -13.73 -28.37
CA GLN A 193 -11.93 -15.08 -28.62
C GLN A 193 -13.26 -14.95 -29.38
N SER A 194 -13.28 -15.53 -30.56
CA SER A 194 -14.45 -15.64 -31.43
C SER A 194 -15.46 -16.64 -30.91
#